data_dabf9b5292e4d64f7413a719646218b2
#
_entry.id   dabf9b5292e4d64f7413a719646218b2
#
_cell.length_a   1.000
_cell.length_b   1.000
_cell.length_c   1.000
_cell.angle_alpha   90.00
_cell.angle_beta   90.00
_cell.angle_gamma   90.00
#
_symmetry.space_group_name_H-M   'P 1'
#
loop_
_entity.id
_entity.type
_entity.pdbx_description
1 polymer ?
#
loop_
_entity_poly.entity_id
_entity_poly.type
_entity_poly.pdbx_seq_one_letter_code
_entity_poly.pdbx_strand_id
1 'polypeptide(L)'
;MITLALVDDHTMLRKSMAALLELMGGFRIIFQASNGRELLDYLSKNTWPDLVLMDVSMPVMSGPETTRWLREHCPEVKVVALSMVRSENTIIRMMSSGARAYLLKDVEPEELVRMLRAVHLHGYAHNEMVPLPGNTQASSGLPIHLSEQEKQFMQWVCAEKSHKEIAELMQLSPRTIDGYRDSLLRKLGVNSRVGIVMYALQNGIVPL
;
A
#
# COMPACT_ATOMS: atom_id res chain seq x y z
N MET A 1 2.14 -23.41 -3.75
CA MET A 1 1.01 -22.79 -4.52
C MET A 1 0.48 -21.69 -3.64
N ILE A 2 0.46 -20.46 -4.13
CA ILE A 2 0.04 -19.26 -3.37
C ILE A 2 -1.48 -19.20 -3.35
N THR A 3 -2.07 -19.09 -2.17
CA THR A 3 -3.53 -18.96 -2.00
C THR A 3 -3.95 -17.50 -2.04
N LEU A 4 -5.00 -17.19 -2.82
CA LEU A 4 -5.50 -15.83 -3.07
C LEU A 4 -6.99 -15.71 -2.76
N ALA A 5 -7.37 -14.58 -2.13
CA ALA A 5 -8.72 -14.06 -2.19
C ALA A 5 -8.78 -12.85 -3.12
N LEU A 6 -9.84 -12.75 -3.93
CA LEU A 6 -10.10 -11.61 -4.81
C LEU A 6 -11.29 -10.82 -4.29
N VAL A 7 -11.09 -9.52 -4.05
CA VAL A 7 -12.13 -8.64 -3.50
C VAL A 7 -12.30 -7.43 -4.41
N ASP A 8 -13.40 -7.40 -5.16
CA ASP A 8 -13.69 -6.38 -6.17
C ASP A 8 -15.20 -6.38 -6.45
N ASP A 9 -15.87 -5.25 -6.48
CA ASP A 9 -17.30 -5.17 -6.77
C ASP A 9 -17.64 -5.38 -8.26
N HIS A 10 -16.65 -5.26 -9.13
CA HIS A 10 -16.78 -5.51 -10.58
C HIS A 10 -16.71 -7.01 -10.89
N THR A 11 -17.86 -7.67 -10.89
CA THR A 11 -17.96 -9.15 -11.04
C THR A 11 -17.23 -9.71 -12.26
N MET A 12 -17.32 -9.04 -13.42
CA MET A 12 -16.66 -9.51 -14.65
C MET A 12 -15.13 -9.46 -14.51
N LEU A 13 -14.61 -8.34 -14.02
CA LEU A 13 -13.17 -8.17 -13.81
C LEU A 13 -12.63 -9.18 -12.80
N ARG A 14 -13.31 -9.36 -11.68
CA ARG A 14 -12.95 -10.32 -10.64
C ARG A 14 -12.86 -11.75 -11.19
N LYS A 15 -13.88 -12.18 -11.94
CA LYS A 15 -13.90 -13.53 -12.56
C LYS A 15 -12.81 -13.69 -13.62
N SER A 16 -12.59 -12.67 -14.47
CA SER A 16 -11.55 -12.71 -15.49
C SER A 16 -10.16 -12.78 -14.86
N MET A 17 -9.92 -12.02 -13.80
CA MET A 17 -8.66 -12.03 -13.07
C MET A 17 -8.41 -13.38 -12.35
N ALA A 18 -9.46 -13.98 -11.79
CA ALA A 18 -9.36 -15.31 -11.22
C ALA A 18 -8.92 -16.35 -12.26
N ALA A 19 -9.61 -16.40 -13.40
CA ALA A 19 -9.28 -17.31 -14.49
C ALA A 19 -7.85 -17.06 -15.05
N LEU A 20 -7.46 -15.81 -15.20
CA LEU A 20 -6.11 -15.42 -15.66
C LEU A 20 -5.03 -15.94 -14.71
N LEU A 21 -5.16 -15.70 -13.39
CA LEU A 21 -4.17 -16.10 -12.39
C LEU A 21 -4.04 -17.63 -12.28
N GLU A 22 -5.16 -18.34 -12.40
CA GLU A 22 -5.16 -19.80 -12.44
C GLU A 22 -4.47 -20.33 -13.71
N LEU A 23 -4.73 -19.72 -14.88
CA LEU A 23 -4.09 -20.08 -16.15
C LEU A 23 -2.58 -19.83 -16.13
N MET A 24 -2.12 -18.72 -15.56
CA MET A 24 -0.70 -18.41 -15.43
C MET A 24 0.04 -19.32 -14.43
N GLY A 25 -0.69 -20.03 -13.59
CA GLY A 25 -0.17 -21.05 -12.69
C GLY A 25 0.55 -20.52 -11.45
N GLY A 26 0.60 -21.37 -10.43
CA GLY A 26 1.24 -21.05 -9.16
C GLY A 26 0.30 -20.38 -8.13
N PHE A 27 -0.93 -20.04 -8.53
CA PHE A 27 -1.97 -19.45 -7.69
C PHE A 27 -3.18 -20.35 -7.57
N ARG A 28 -3.88 -20.26 -6.44
CA ARG A 28 -5.16 -20.90 -6.19
C ARG A 28 -6.12 -19.88 -5.59
N ILE A 29 -7.21 -19.60 -6.29
CA ILE A 29 -8.25 -18.70 -5.80
C ILE A 29 -9.13 -19.47 -4.80
N ILE A 30 -9.07 -19.12 -3.53
CA ILE A 30 -9.82 -19.80 -2.47
C ILE A 30 -11.12 -19.06 -2.12
N PHE A 31 -11.22 -17.78 -2.45
CA PHE A 31 -12.41 -16.99 -2.20
C PHE A 31 -12.53 -15.79 -3.15
N GLN A 32 -13.75 -15.39 -3.44
CA GLN A 32 -14.08 -14.17 -4.19
C GLN A 32 -15.19 -13.42 -3.45
N ALA A 33 -15.02 -12.10 -3.26
CA ALA A 33 -15.95 -11.23 -2.58
C ALA A 33 -16.25 -9.97 -3.39
N SER A 34 -17.40 -9.36 -3.17
CA SER A 34 -17.79 -8.09 -3.79
C SER A 34 -17.46 -6.87 -2.93
N ASN A 35 -17.07 -7.07 -1.68
CA ASN A 35 -16.71 -6.02 -0.73
C ASN A 35 -15.94 -6.60 0.46
N GLY A 36 -15.40 -5.69 1.30
CA GLY A 36 -14.60 -6.10 2.45
C GLY A 36 -15.39 -6.92 3.49
N ARG A 37 -16.67 -6.61 3.70
CA ARG A 37 -17.49 -7.32 4.70
C ARG A 37 -17.62 -8.80 4.38
N GLU A 38 -17.89 -9.14 3.12
CA GLU A 38 -17.97 -10.55 2.67
C GLU A 38 -16.63 -11.29 2.90
N LEU A 39 -15.50 -10.63 2.67
CA LEU A 39 -14.19 -11.21 2.97
C LEU A 39 -14.04 -11.50 4.47
N LEU A 40 -14.37 -10.54 5.34
CA LEU A 40 -14.23 -10.72 6.79
C LEU A 40 -15.14 -11.84 7.31
N ASP A 41 -16.36 -11.93 6.80
CA ASP A 41 -17.30 -12.99 7.16
C ASP A 41 -16.78 -14.38 6.74
N TYR A 42 -16.10 -14.47 5.60
CA TYR A 42 -15.42 -15.68 5.17
C TYR A 42 -14.25 -16.05 6.09
N LEU A 43 -13.36 -15.08 6.38
CA LEU A 43 -12.17 -15.32 7.19
C LEU A 43 -12.46 -15.74 8.62
N SER A 44 -13.62 -15.34 9.16
CA SER A 44 -14.07 -15.74 10.49
C SER A 44 -14.37 -17.23 10.65
N LYS A 45 -14.54 -17.96 9.54
CA LYS A 45 -14.98 -19.35 9.50
C LYS A 45 -14.05 -20.29 8.73
N ASN A 46 -13.07 -19.75 8.02
CA ASN A 46 -12.26 -20.50 7.08
C ASN A 46 -10.77 -20.21 7.24
N THR A 47 -9.95 -20.96 6.52
CA THR A 47 -8.50 -20.73 6.42
C THR A 47 -8.21 -19.42 5.70
N TRP A 48 -7.18 -18.74 6.14
CA TRP A 48 -6.78 -17.47 5.58
C TRP A 48 -5.97 -17.65 4.29
N PRO A 49 -6.13 -16.76 3.29
CA PRO A 49 -5.27 -16.72 2.12
C PRO A 49 -3.87 -16.20 2.45
N ASP A 50 -2.88 -16.55 1.64
CA ASP A 50 -1.56 -15.91 1.69
C ASP A 50 -1.63 -14.45 1.26
N LEU A 51 -2.45 -14.17 0.23
CA LEU A 51 -2.61 -12.84 -0.35
C LEU A 51 -4.09 -12.49 -0.56
N VAL A 52 -4.39 -11.21 -0.42
CA VAL A 52 -5.66 -10.62 -0.87
C VAL A 52 -5.38 -9.60 -1.96
N LEU A 53 -5.98 -9.79 -3.13
CA LEU A 53 -6.02 -8.80 -4.18
C LEU A 53 -7.28 -7.94 -3.95
N MET A 54 -7.08 -6.67 -3.57
CA MET A 54 -8.09 -5.82 -2.96
C MET A 54 -8.39 -4.60 -3.83
N ASP A 55 -9.61 -4.47 -4.31
CA ASP A 55 -10.07 -3.21 -4.89
C ASP A 55 -10.10 -2.10 -3.82
N VAL A 56 -9.72 -0.91 -4.23
CA VAL A 56 -9.71 0.28 -3.34
C VAL A 56 -11.12 0.79 -3.08
N SER A 57 -11.95 0.85 -4.11
CA SER A 57 -13.26 1.52 -4.08
C SER A 57 -14.39 0.51 -4.18
N MET A 58 -14.94 0.11 -3.04
CA MET A 58 -16.05 -0.85 -2.98
C MET A 58 -17.17 -0.32 -2.08
N PRO A 59 -18.44 -0.73 -2.33
CA PRO A 59 -19.55 -0.43 -1.44
C PRO A 59 -19.43 -1.23 -0.12
N VAL A 60 -20.24 -0.84 0.88
CA VAL A 60 -20.37 -1.50 2.20
C VAL A 60 -19.11 -1.38 3.06
N MET A 61 -17.96 -1.87 2.58
CA MET A 61 -16.67 -1.78 3.26
C MET A 61 -15.57 -1.63 2.21
N SER A 62 -14.90 -0.49 2.23
CA SER A 62 -13.87 -0.11 1.26
C SER A 62 -12.56 -0.89 1.43
N GLY A 63 -11.70 -0.85 0.39
CA GLY A 63 -10.39 -1.47 0.43
C GLY A 63 -9.51 -1.00 1.60
N PRO A 64 -9.36 0.33 1.83
CA PRO A 64 -8.58 0.82 2.96
C PRO A 64 -9.09 0.36 4.33
N GLU A 65 -10.42 0.37 4.55
CA GLU A 65 -11.04 -0.10 5.80
C GLU A 65 -10.77 -1.59 6.02
N THR A 66 -10.97 -2.40 4.97
CA THR A 66 -10.72 -3.84 4.99
C THR A 66 -9.24 -4.15 5.24
N THR A 67 -8.34 -3.42 4.57
CA THR A 67 -6.89 -3.61 4.72
C THR A 67 -6.42 -3.27 6.12
N ARG A 68 -6.94 -2.19 6.73
CA ARG A 68 -6.64 -1.83 8.12
C ARG A 68 -7.10 -2.92 9.08
N TRP A 69 -8.31 -3.42 8.90
CA TRP A 69 -8.81 -4.51 9.73
C TRP A 69 -7.94 -5.77 9.61
N LEU A 70 -7.56 -6.15 8.37
CA LEU A 70 -6.67 -7.29 8.13
C LEU A 70 -5.32 -7.13 8.82
N ARG A 71 -4.73 -5.94 8.75
CA ARG A 71 -3.47 -5.63 9.44
C ARG A 71 -3.56 -5.85 10.95
N GLU A 72 -4.68 -5.46 11.56
CA GLU A 72 -4.88 -5.54 13.02
C GLU A 72 -5.22 -6.95 13.50
N HIS A 73 -5.92 -7.75 12.69
CA HIS A 73 -6.47 -9.04 13.10
C HIS A 73 -5.86 -10.25 12.40
N CYS A 74 -5.30 -10.05 11.22
CA CYS A 74 -4.75 -11.11 10.37
C CYS A 74 -3.42 -10.65 9.71
N PRO A 75 -2.38 -10.29 10.47
CA PRO A 75 -1.16 -9.65 9.96
C PRO A 75 -0.37 -10.52 8.96
N GLU A 76 -0.59 -11.83 8.98
CA GLU A 76 0.01 -12.78 8.03
C GLU A 76 -0.56 -12.64 6.62
N VAL A 77 -1.81 -12.15 6.49
CA VAL A 77 -2.49 -11.94 5.21
C VAL A 77 -1.95 -10.68 4.56
N LYS A 78 -1.27 -10.81 3.44
CA LYS A 78 -0.69 -9.67 2.72
C LYS A 78 -1.68 -9.13 1.70
N VAL A 79 -1.88 -7.82 1.68
CA VAL A 79 -2.82 -7.15 0.78
C VAL A 79 -2.08 -6.48 -0.38
N VAL A 80 -2.50 -6.78 -1.61
CA VAL A 80 -2.10 -6.08 -2.83
C VAL A 80 -3.30 -5.26 -3.32
N ALA A 81 -3.14 -3.94 -3.35
CA ALA A 81 -4.19 -3.03 -3.79
C ALA A 81 -4.32 -3.01 -5.31
N LEU A 82 -5.58 -2.98 -5.79
CA LEU A 82 -5.93 -2.71 -7.18
C LEU A 82 -6.78 -1.44 -7.27
N SER A 83 -6.56 -0.62 -8.29
CA SER A 83 -7.34 0.60 -8.48
C SER A 83 -7.46 0.99 -9.94
N MET A 84 -8.53 1.69 -10.30
CA MET A 84 -8.64 2.40 -11.58
C MET A 84 -7.94 3.76 -11.56
N VAL A 85 -7.52 4.24 -10.40
CA VAL A 85 -7.08 5.64 -10.20
C VAL A 85 -5.61 5.70 -9.83
N ARG A 86 -4.84 6.50 -10.59
CA ARG A 86 -3.45 6.86 -10.30
C ARG A 86 -3.43 8.16 -9.47
N SER A 87 -3.74 8.08 -8.18
CA SER A 87 -3.76 9.22 -7.26
C SER A 87 -2.82 8.99 -6.09
N GLU A 88 -1.91 9.93 -5.82
CA GLU A 88 -1.00 9.86 -4.66
C GLU A 88 -1.77 9.65 -3.35
N ASN A 89 -2.86 10.36 -3.15
CA ASN A 89 -3.66 10.23 -1.93
C ASN A 89 -4.25 8.82 -1.77
N THR A 90 -4.73 8.24 -2.87
CA THR A 90 -5.26 6.87 -2.86
C THR A 90 -4.17 5.84 -2.57
N ILE A 91 -3.00 6.01 -3.18
CA ILE A 91 -1.83 5.16 -2.92
C ILE A 91 -1.41 5.27 -1.45
N ILE A 92 -1.22 6.50 -0.94
CA ILE A 92 -0.84 6.75 0.46
C ILE A 92 -1.84 6.10 1.40
N ARG A 93 -3.14 6.27 1.15
CA ARG A 93 -4.21 5.70 1.95
C ARG A 93 -4.14 4.18 2.04
N MET A 94 -3.96 3.51 0.90
CA MET A 94 -3.84 2.04 0.89
C MET A 94 -2.58 1.56 1.59
N MET A 95 -1.42 2.20 1.30
CA MET A 95 -0.14 1.82 1.91
C MET A 95 -0.16 2.06 3.42
N SER A 96 -0.66 3.22 3.90
CA SER A 96 -0.82 3.52 5.33
C SER A 96 -1.86 2.63 6.02
N SER A 97 -2.80 2.06 5.28
CA SER A 97 -3.74 1.05 5.82
C SER A 97 -3.10 -0.33 5.97
N GLY A 98 -1.92 -0.58 5.38
CA GLY A 98 -1.19 -1.85 5.48
C GLY A 98 -1.05 -2.63 4.18
N ALA A 99 -1.42 -2.06 3.02
CA ALA A 99 -1.16 -2.71 1.75
C ALA A 99 0.35 -2.89 1.51
N ARG A 100 0.72 -3.95 0.81
CA ARG A 100 2.11 -4.33 0.54
C ARG A 100 2.55 -3.99 -0.89
N ALA A 101 1.60 -3.70 -1.76
CA ALA A 101 1.80 -3.19 -3.11
C ALA A 101 0.54 -2.48 -3.59
N TYR A 102 0.70 -1.66 -4.63
CA TYR A 102 -0.40 -0.96 -5.30
C TYR A 102 -0.25 -1.10 -6.80
N LEU A 103 -1.29 -1.55 -7.48
CA LEU A 103 -1.36 -1.77 -8.93
C LEU A 103 -2.58 -1.07 -9.51
N LEU A 104 -2.48 -0.71 -10.78
CA LEU A 104 -3.66 -0.31 -11.55
C LEU A 104 -4.36 -1.55 -12.09
N LYS A 105 -5.67 -1.46 -12.32
CA LYS A 105 -6.47 -2.56 -12.87
C LYS A 105 -6.19 -2.85 -14.36
N ASP A 106 -5.47 -1.95 -15.04
CA ASP A 106 -4.98 -2.09 -16.43
C ASP A 106 -3.54 -2.64 -16.51
N VAL A 107 -3.00 -3.15 -15.37
CA VAL A 107 -1.67 -3.75 -15.32
C VAL A 107 -1.58 -4.98 -16.22
N GLU A 108 -0.42 -5.15 -16.88
CA GLU A 108 -0.16 -6.34 -17.70
C GLU A 108 -0.13 -7.61 -16.82
N PRO A 109 -0.64 -8.75 -17.33
CA PRO A 109 -0.74 -10.00 -16.59
C PRO A 109 0.59 -10.46 -15.96
N GLU A 110 1.67 -10.34 -16.70
CA GLU A 110 3.02 -10.74 -16.26
C GLU A 110 3.50 -9.89 -15.08
N GLU A 111 3.22 -8.59 -15.12
CA GLU A 111 3.55 -7.66 -14.06
C GLU A 111 2.73 -7.93 -12.79
N LEU A 112 1.42 -8.20 -12.94
CA LEU A 112 0.56 -8.62 -11.83
C LEU A 112 1.13 -9.86 -11.13
N VAL A 113 1.46 -10.90 -11.89
CA VAL A 113 2.05 -12.14 -11.35
C VAL A 113 3.39 -11.88 -10.67
N ARG A 114 4.25 -11.06 -11.29
CA ARG A 114 5.55 -10.66 -10.72
C ARG A 114 5.37 -9.98 -9.36
N MET A 115 4.44 -9.03 -9.27
CA MET A 115 4.15 -8.29 -8.06
C MET A 115 3.56 -9.16 -6.94
N LEU A 116 2.61 -10.05 -7.26
CA LEU A 116 2.04 -10.99 -6.30
C LEU A 116 3.11 -11.93 -5.72
N ARG A 117 3.98 -12.47 -6.56
CA ARG A 117 5.11 -13.32 -6.11
C ARG A 117 6.10 -12.54 -5.25
N ALA A 118 6.43 -11.31 -5.62
CA ALA A 118 7.33 -10.46 -4.85
C ALA A 118 6.75 -10.13 -3.46
N VAL A 119 5.47 -9.78 -3.37
CA VAL A 119 4.80 -9.56 -2.08
C VAL A 119 4.78 -10.83 -1.23
N HIS A 120 4.49 -11.98 -1.84
CA HIS A 120 4.50 -13.26 -1.11
C HIS A 120 5.88 -13.57 -0.53
N LEU A 121 6.94 -13.43 -1.31
CA LEU A 121 8.31 -13.80 -0.93
C LEU A 121 9.00 -12.77 -0.02
N HIS A 122 8.85 -11.49 -0.33
CA HIS A 122 9.63 -10.40 0.29
C HIS A 122 8.80 -9.50 1.22
N GLY A 123 7.48 -9.70 1.26
CA GLY A 123 6.58 -8.90 2.10
C GLY A 123 6.11 -7.61 1.44
N TYR A 124 6.85 -7.06 0.47
CA TYR A 124 6.50 -5.86 -0.30
C TYR A 124 6.87 -6.02 -1.76
N ALA A 125 6.18 -5.29 -2.64
CA ALA A 125 6.60 -5.12 -4.02
C ALA A 125 6.53 -3.63 -4.40
N HIS A 126 7.45 -3.23 -5.27
CA HIS A 126 7.63 -1.85 -5.69
C HIS A 126 7.44 -1.72 -7.20
N ASN A 127 6.91 -0.59 -7.61
CA ASN A 127 6.75 -0.19 -9.00
C ASN A 127 6.90 1.34 -9.12
N GLU A 128 6.60 1.90 -10.28
CA GLU A 128 6.67 3.35 -10.50
C GLU A 128 5.77 4.17 -9.55
N MET A 129 4.63 3.60 -9.12
CA MET A 129 3.68 4.26 -8.22
C MET A 129 4.08 4.15 -6.75
N VAL A 130 4.72 3.04 -6.39
CA VAL A 130 5.22 2.76 -5.03
C VAL A 130 6.72 2.49 -5.15
N PRO A 131 7.53 3.55 -5.33
CA PRO A 131 8.96 3.40 -5.53
C PRO A 131 9.64 2.87 -4.27
N LEU A 132 10.71 2.10 -4.48
CA LEU A 132 11.67 1.86 -3.40
C LEU A 132 12.18 3.23 -2.91
N PRO A 133 12.25 3.47 -1.61
CA PRO A 133 13.05 4.56 -1.08
C PRO A 133 14.45 4.40 -1.65
N GLY A 134 14.92 5.44 -2.37
CA GLY A 134 16.15 5.34 -3.14
C GLY A 134 17.34 5.02 -2.24
N ASN A 135 18.16 4.10 -2.68
CA ASN A 135 19.46 3.79 -2.08
C ASN A 135 20.50 4.91 -2.42
N THR A 136 20.03 6.15 -2.54
CA THR A 136 20.88 7.30 -2.76
C THR A 136 21.52 7.68 -1.44
N GLN A 137 22.77 7.22 -1.28
CA GLN A 137 23.69 7.48 -0.17
C GLN A 137 23.61 6.55 1.07
N ALA A 138 22.91 5.44 1.06
CA ALA A 138 23.29 4.33 1.94
C ALA A 138 24.66 3.70 1.57
N SER A 139 25.34 4.25 0.56
CA SER A 139 26.74 3.94 0.25
C SER A 139 27.74 4.41 1.33
N SER A 140 27.29 5.18 2.32
CA SER A 140 28.13 5.59 3.46
C SER A 140 27.83 4.83 4.76
N GLY A 141 26.81 3.94 4.78
CA GLY A 141 26.48 3.15 5.98
C GLY A 141 26.02 3.97 7.20
N LEU A 142 25.87 5.28 7.06
CA LEU A 142 25.45 6.15 8.15
C LEU A 142 23.92 6.24 8.24
N PRO A 143 23.35 6.15 9.45
CA PRO A 143 21.92 6.31 9.63
C PRO A 143 21.47 7.71 9.19
N ILE A 144 20.36 7.79 8.43
CA ILE A 144 19.78 9.07 8.04
C ILE A 144 19.28 9.79 9.28
N HIS A 145 19.87 10.94 9.60
CA HIS A 145 19.43 11.73 10.75
C HIS A 145 18.22 12.58 10.36
N LEU A 146 17.05 12.22 10.92
CA LEU A 146 15.79 12.96 10.80
C LEU A 146 15.58 13.80 12.05
N SER A 147 15.26 15.09 11.89
CA SER A 147 14.82 15.93 12.99
C SER A 147 13.42 15.52 13.50
N GLU A 148 13.06 15.91 14.70
CA GLU A 148 11.74 15.63 15.25
C GLU A 148 10.62 16.28 14.42
N GLN A 149 10.86 17.46 13.86
CA GLN A 149 9.93 18.12 12.96
C GLN A 149 9.76 17.37 11.64
N GLU A 150 10.84 16.80 11.08
CA GLU A 150 10.76 15.97 9.89
C GLU A 150 9.98 14.67 10.16
N LYS A 151 10.22 14.03 11.29
CA LYS A 151 9.43 12.84 11.70
C LYS A 151 7.94 13.19 11.90
N GLN A 152 7.66 14.31 12.57
CA GLN A 152 6.28 14.77 12.76
C GLN A 152 5.61 15.09 11.42
N PHE A 153 6.30 15.76 10.50
CA PHE A 153 5.80 15.97 9.14
C PHE A 153 5.48 14.64 8.44
N MET A 154 6.38 13.65 8.51
CA MET A 154 6.15 12.31 7.94
C MET A 154 4.90 11.64 8.53
N GLN A 155 4.68 11.74 9.85
CA GLN A 155 3.49 11.21 10.51
C GLN A 155 2.20 11.82 9.94
N TRP A 156 2.17 13.14 9.75
CA TRP A 156 1.01 13.82 9.17
C TRP A 156 0.81 13.49 7.69
N VAL A 157 1.88 13.29 6.95
CA VAL A 157 1.82 12.81 5.55
C VAL A 157 1.20 11.42 5.49
N CYS A 158 1.59 10.51 6.37
CA CYS A 158 1.01 9.16 6.47
C CYS A 158 -0.44 9.17 6.95
N ALA A 159 -0.84 10.18 7.74
CA ALA A 159 -2.23 10.43 8.14
C ALA A 159 -3.07 11.15 7.07
N GLU A 160 -2.60 11.18 5.83
CA GLU A 160 -3.27 11.76 4.65
C GLU A 160 -3.53 13.28 4.74
N LYS A 161 -2.88 14.00 5.65
CA LYS A 161 -3.07 15.44 5.81
C LYS A 161 -2.50 16.21 4.61
N SER A 162 -3.25 17.17 4.10
CA SER A 162 -2.76 18.10 3.08
C SER A 162 -1.67 19.02 3.64
N HIS A 163 -0.85 19.62 2.77
CA HIS A 163 0.19 20.56 3.20
C HIS A 163 -0.36 21.72 4.03
N LYS A 164 -1.58 22.20 3.71
CA LYS A 164 -2.26 23.26 4.45
C LYS A 164 -2.61 22.80 5.86
N GLU A 165 -3.25 21.63 6.00
CA GLU A 165 -3.57 21.05 7.31
C GLU A 165 -2.31 20.78 8.14
N ILE A 166 -1.23 20.29 7.51
CA ILE A 166 0.06 20.06 8.20
C ILE A 166 0.63 21.39 8.71
N ALA A 167 0.58 22.45 7.90
CA ALA A 167 1.02 23.78 8.31
C ALA A 167 0.25 24.30 9.54
N GLU A 168 -1.07 24.12 9.56
CA GLU A 168 -1.92 24.47 10.69
C GLU A 168 -1.59 23.62 11.93
N LEU A 169 -1.48 22.31 11.80
CA LEU A 169 -1.19 21.39 12.91
C LEU A 169 0.20 21.60 13.51
N MET A 170 1.19 21.92 12.70
CA MET A 170 2.56 22.19 13.14
C MET A 170 2.78 23.66 13.54
N GLN A 171 1.79 24.53 13.35
CA GLN A 171 1.86 25.98 13.58
C GLN A 171 2.99 26.65 12.79
N LEU A 172 3.17 26.23 11.54
CA LEU A 172 4.22 26.70 10.65
C LEU A 172 3.63 27.30 9.37
N SER A 173 4.46 28.08 8.66
CA SER A 173 4.07 28.59 7.35
C SER A 173 4.03 27.48 6.29
N PRO A 174 3.15 27.57 5.26
CA PRO A 174 3.17 26.63 4.14
C PRO A 174 4.54 26.50 3.49
N ARG A 175 5.30 27.59 3.37
CA ARG A 175 6.67 27.62 2.83
C ARG A 175 7.63 26.80 3.68
N THR A 176 7.46 26.76 5.00
CA THR A 176 8.27 25.95 5.90
C THR A 176 7.97 24.46 5.68
N ILE A 177 6.70 24.11 5.49
CA ILE A 177 6.24 22.75 5.19
C ILE A 177 6.79 22.27 3.85
N ASP A 178 6.79 23.11 2.82
CA ASP A 178 7.46 22.78 1.53
C ASP A 178 8.97 22.55 1.74
N GLY A 179 9.61 23.32 2.61
CA GLY A 179 11.00 23.11 2.99
C GLY A 179 11.27 21.75 3.63
N TYR A 180 10.39 21.26 4.52
CA TYR A 180 10.50 19.92 5.10
C TYR A 180 10.30 18.83 4.04
N ARG A 181 9.32 18.99 3.15
CA ARG A 181 9.12 18.07 2.03
C ARG A 181 10.37 17.94 1.19
N ASP A 182 10.92 19.07 0.73
CA ASP A 182 12.09 19.10 -0.16
C ASP A 182 13.35 18.57 0.53
N SER A 183 13.49 18.83 1.85
CA SER A 183 14.57 18.27 2.67
C SER A 183 14.47 16.74 2.72
N LEU A 184 13.27 16.22 3.00
CA LEU A 184 13.03 14.79 3.08
C LEU A 184 13.21 14.08 1.74
N LEU A 185 12.69 14.63 0.64
CA LEU A 185 12.91 14.07 -0.70
C LEU A 185 14.40 13.88 -0.99
N ARG A 186 15.22 14.88 -0.68
CA ARG A 186 16.69 14.81 -0.84
C ARG A 186 17.37 13.83 0.12
N LYS A 187 17.03 13.89 1.42
CA LYS A 187 17.63 13.02 2.45
C LYS A 187 17.32 11.55 2.23
N LEU A 188 16.07 11.24 1.84
CA LEU A 188 15.61 9.88 1.64
C LEU A 188 15.88 9.35 0.23
N GLY A 189 16.31 10.21 -0.70
CA GLY A 189 16.53 9.85 -2.09
C GLY A 189 15.26 9.41 -2.83
N VAL A 190 14.13 9.99 -2.45
CA VAL A 190 12.82 9.72 -3.07
C VAL A 190 12.35 10.95 -3.84
N ASN A 191 11.47 10.74 -4.83
CA ASN A 191 10.99 11.79 -5.73
C ASN A 191 9.51 12.15 -5.57
N SER A 192 8.82 11.51 -4.61
CA SER A 192 7.39 11.69 -4.41
C SER A 192 6.99 11.61 -2.94
N ARG A 193 5.81 12.13 -2.63
CA ARG A 193 5.20 12.00 -1.31
C ARG A 193 4.95 10.55 -0.93
N VAL A 194 4.59 9.71 -1.91
CA VAL A 194 4.47 8.25 -1.72
C VAL A 194 5.80 7.66 -1.25
N GLY A 195 6.92 8.07 -1.83
CA GLY A 195 8.26 7.63 -1.41
C GLY A 195 8.57 7.98 0.04
N ILE A 196 8.19 9.16 0.52
CA ILE A 196 8.32 9.55 1.94
C ILE A 196 7.51 8.61 2.84
N VAL A 197 6.25 8.32 2.46
CA VAL A 197 5.37 7.40 3.21
C VAL A 197 5.97 6.00 3.24
N MET A 198 6.42 5.48 2.11
CA MET A 198 7.05 4.16 2.04
C MET A 198 8.26 4.04 2.95
N TYR A 199 9.11 5.07 2.95
CA TYR A 199 10.25 5.12 3.87
C TYR A 199 9.80 5.10 5.33
N ALA A 200 8.80 5.91 5.70
CA ALA A 200 8.28 5.98 7.07
C ALA A 200 7.74 4.64 7.57
N LEU A 201 6.97 3.95 6.71
CA LEU A 201 6.39 2.64 7.02
C LEU A 201 7.46 1.54 7.15
N GLN A 202 8.43 1.50 6.23
CA GLN A 202 9.49 0.48 6.22
C GLN A 202 10.48 0.63 7.38
N ASN A 203 10.70 1.85 7.87
CA ASN A 203 11.63 2.14 8.98
C ASN A 203 10.92 2.32 10.34
N GLY A 204 9.62 2.00 10.45
CA GLY A 204 8.88 2.05 11.70
C GLY A 204 8.74 3.45 12.31
N ILE A 205 8.88 4.53 11.50
CA ILE A 205 8.67 5.92 11.94
C ILE A 205 7.18 6.16 12.21
N VAL A 206 6.34 5.46 11.49
CA VAL A 206 4.90 5.38 11.70
C VAL A 206 4.56 3.91 11.90
N PRO A 207 3.80 3.55 12.95
CA PRO A 207 3.39 2.16 13.14
C PRO A 207 2.55 1.68 11.97
N LEU A 208 2.90 0.51 11.44
CA LEU A 208 2.08 -0.25 10.49
C LEU A 208 0.88 -0.83 11.22
#